data_055469fe23919d476cfbc698dfd1cfbc
#
_entry.id   055469fe23919d476cfbc698dfd1cfbc
#
_cell.length_a   1.000
_cell.length_b   1.000
_cell.length_c   1.000
_cell.angle_alpha   90.00
_cell.angle_beta   90.00
_cell.angle_gamma   90.00
#
_symmetry.space_group_name_H-M   'P 1'
#
loop_
_entity.id
_entity.type
_entity.pdbx_description
1 polymer ?
#
loop_
_entity_poly.entity_id
_entity_poly.type
_entity_poly.pdbx_seq_one_letter_code
_entity_poly.pdbx_strand_id
1 'polypeptide(L)'
;MDSKEANTYLEIAEDQLRDAELAFKEGRYPLCVFLSASCAENATSALLIIMGAKPSKKHKNSLVLNKLAPSVASDLQSRLREIVEFMKILEPHIIKARYPIRKGLELLPPSKFYTKEIAEKAYNLWGKVRKNKTLRLIFL
;
A
#
# COMPACT_ATOMS: atom_id res chain seq x y z
N MET A 1 -2.57 4.81 22.84
CA MET A 1 -2.59 4.99 21.38
C MET A 1 -1.66 6.12 20.99
N ASP A 2 -0.74 5.88 20.11
CA ASP A 2 0.23 6.90 19.73
C ASP A 2 -0.15 7.57 18.40
N SER A 3 -0.93 8.65 18.49
CA SER A 3 -1.32 9.43 17.31
C SER A 3 -0.11 10.10 16.64
N LYS A 4 0.94 10.37 17.38
CA LYS A 4 2.19 10.93 16.84
C LYS A 4 2.90 9.93 15.96
N GLU A 5 2.95 8.67 16.37
CA GLU A 5 3.52 7.59 15.54
C GLU A 5 2.69 7.40 14.27
N ALA A 6 1.36 7.35 14.38
CA ALA A 6 0.48 7.23 13.22
C ALA A 6 0.70 8.39 12.24
N ASN A 7 0.81 9.62 12.75
CA ASN A 7 1.06 10.79 11.91
C ASN A 7 2.38 10.70 11.15
N THR A 8 3.42 10.14 11.76
CA THR A 8 4.69 9.94 11.08
C THR A 8 4.55 9.00 9.88
N TYR A 9 3.81 7.90 10.03
CA TYR A 9 3.52 7.00 8.91
C TYR A 9 2.72 7.70 7.81
N LEU A 10 1.76 8.56 8.18
CA LEU A 10 0.97 9.32 7.20
C LEU A 10 1.83 10.31 6.42
N GLU A 11 2.77 10.99 7.08
CA GLU A 11 3.70 11.90 6.40
C GLU A 11 4.56 11.16 5.38
N ILE A 12 5.07 9.99 5.75
CA ILE A 12 5.83 9.15 4.83
C ILE A 12 4.95 8.75 3.64
N ALA A 13 3.71 8.33 3.91
CA ALA A 13 2.79 7.92 2.85
C ALA A 13 2.50 9.07 1.87
N GLU A 14 2.31 10.29 2.37
CA GLU A 14 2.09 11.46 1.52
C GLU A 14 3.31 11.77 0.64
N ASP A 15 4.51 11.71 1.20
CA ASP A 15 5.74 11.91 0.44
C ASP A 15 5.89 10.86 -0.66
N GLN A 16 5.61 9.59 -0.33
CA GLN A 16 5.69 8.50 -1.30
C GLN A 16 4.65 8.63 -2.41
N LEU A 17 3.48 9.16 -2.11
CA LEU A 17 2.46 9.41 -3.14
C LEU A 17 2.96 10.44 -4.17
N ARG A 18 3.54 11.54 -3.69
CA ARG A 18 4.12 12.56 -4.58
C ARG A 18 5.25 11.98 -5.42
N ASP A 19 6.10 11.18 -4.80
CA ASP A 19 7.21 10.54 -5.50
C ASP A 19 6.73 9.51 -6.53
N ALA A 20 5.64 8.80 -6.23
CA ALA A 20 5.02 7.86 -7.18
C ALA A 20 4.49 8.57 -8.43
N GLU A 21 3.86 9.73 -8.25
CA GLU A 21 3.38 10.54 -9.37
C GLU A 21 4.54 11.00 -10.27
N LEU A 22 5.62 11.49 -9.66
CA LEU A 22 6.80 11.91 -10.41
C LEU A 22 7.43 10.74 -11.15
N ALA A 23 7.56 9.59 -10.49
CA ALA A 23 8.12 8.41 -11.11
C ALA A 23 7.29 7.97 -12.32
N PHE A 24 5.96 8.00 -12.21
CA PHE A 24 5.07 7.67 -13.32
C PHE A 24 5.27 8.62 -14.50
N LYS A 25 5.30 9.93 -14.24
CA LYS A 25 5.47 10.94 -15.29
C LYS A 25 6.81 10.81 -16.01
N GLU A 26 7.84 10.34 -15.29
CA GLU A 26 9.19 10.16 -15.83
C GLU A 26 9.41 8.78 -16.46
N GLY A 27 8.37 7.94 -16.51
CA GLY A 27 8.49 6.60 -17.09
C GLY A 27 9.23 5.61 -16.20
N ARG A 28 9.42 5.91 -14.92
CA ARG A 28 10.08 5.03 -13.96
C ARG A 28 9.05 4.11 -13.30
N TYR A 29 8.57 3.15 -14.06
CA TYR A 29 7.44 2.32 -13.67
C TYR A 29 7.71 1.39 -12.48
N PRO A 30 8.86 0.70 -12.36
CA PRO A 30 9.14 -0.08 -11.16
C PRO A 30 9.12 0.78 -9.89
N LEU A 31 9.71 1.96 -9.95
CA LEU A 31 9.74 2.89 -8.83
C LEU A 31 8.33 3.37 -8.48
N CYS A 32 7.53 3.70 -9.48
CA CYS A 32 6.13 4.09 -9.28
C CYS A 32 5.34 2.98 -8.56
N VAL A 33 5.49 1.72 -8.98
CA VAL A 33 4.81 0.58 -8.36
C VAL A 33 5.28 0.38 -6.93
N PHE A 34 6.59 0.41 -6.70
CA PHE A 34 7.15 0.30 -5.35
C PHE A 34 6.61 1.39 -4.43
N LEU A 35 6.65 2.63 -4.89
CA LEU A 35 6.20 3.77 -4.08
C LEU A 35 4.69 3.73 -3.81
N SER A 36 3.89 3.30 -4.77
CA SER A 36 2.45 3.14 -4.60
C SER A 36 2.15 2.07 -3.53
N ALA A 37 2.82 0.93 -3.62
CA ALA A 37 2.66 -0.16 -2.65
C ALA A 37 3.15 0.23 -1.26
N SER A 38 4.30 0.91 -1.18
CA SER A 38 4.88 1.36 0.08
C SER A 38 4.04 2.47 0.72
N CYS A 39 3.49 3.37 -0.09
CA CYS A 39 2.55 4.39 0.37
C CYS A 39 1.32 3.75 1.03
N ALA A 40 0.74 2.74 0.37
CA ALA A 40 -0.40 2.00 0.91
C ALA A 40 -0.03 1.27 2.21
N GLU A 41 1.17 0.69 2.29
CA GLU A 41 1.65 0.05 3.52
C GLU A 41 1.77 1.05 4.67
N ASN A 42 2.36 2.21 4.43
CA ASN A 42 2.52 3.23 5.46
C ASN A 42 1.17 3.79 5.92
N ALA A 43 0.24 3.99 5.00
CA ALA A 43 -1.10 4.45 5.34
C ALA A 43 -1.87 3.42 6.17
N THR A 44 -1.79 2.14 5.81
CA THR A 44 -2.42 1.08 6.60
C THR A 44 -1.71 0.83 7.92
N SER A 45 -0.41 1.08 8.00
CA SER A 45 0.32 1.07 9.27
C SER A 45 -0.23 2.12 10.23
N ALA A 46 -0.48 3.33 9.74
CA ALA A 46 -1.13 4.38 10.55
C ALA A 46 -2.51 3.94 11.04
N LEU A 47 -3.30 3.33 10.16
CA LEU A 47 -4.63 2.81 10.52
C LEU A 47 -4.53 1.76 11.63
N LEU A 48 -3.60 0.82 11.50
CA LEU A 48 -3.40 -0.24 12.51
C LEU A 48 -3.01 0.35 13.86
N ILE A 49 -2.11 1.33 13.87
CA ILE A 49 -1.70 2.00 15.10
C ILE A 49 -2.90 2.68 15.78
N ILE A 50 -3.73 3.39 15.02
CA ILE A 50 -4.94 4.02 15.54
C ILE A 50 -5.91 2.98 16.10
N MET A 51 -5.97 1.78 15.52
CA MET A 51 -6.78 0.67 16.01
C MET A 51 -6.17 -0.05 17.21
N GLY A 52 -4.99 0.37 17.68
CA GLY A 52 -4.31 -0.25 18.81
C GLY A 52 -3.51 -1.49 18.46
N ALA A 53 -3.23 -1.71 17.18
CA ALA A 53 -2.46 -2.85 16.70
C ALA A 53 -1.08 -2.43 16.23
N LYS A 54 -0.22 -3.41 15.97
CA LYS A 54 1.14 -3.17 15.44
C LYS A 54 1.16 -3.47 13.95
N PRO A 55 1.79 -2.60 13.14
CA PRO A 55 2.02 -2.91 11.73
C PRO A 55 2.85 -4.18 11.57
N SER A 56 2.62 -4.89 10.47
CA SER A 56 3.38 -6.09 10.14
C SER A 56 4.83 -5.74 9.80
N LYS A 57 5.78 -6.48 10.36
CA LYS A 57 7.20 -6.35 10.02
C LYS A 57 7.56 -7.09 8.72
N LYS A 58 6.61 -7.84 8.15
CA LYS A 58 6.80 -8.67 6.96
C LYS A 58 6.03 -8.16 5.74
N HIS A 59 5.64 -6.90 5.73
CA HIS A 59 4.83 -6.30 4.64
C HIS A 59 3.50 -7.03 4.43
N LYS A 60 2.83 -7.39 5.52
CA LYS A 60 1.57 -8.14 5.53
C LYS A 60 0.48 -7.45 6.36
N ASN A 61 0.35 -6.13 6.23
CA ASN A 61 -0.70 -5.39 6.92
C ASN A 61 -2.09 -5.92 6.59
N SER A 62 -2.28 -6.49 5.39
CA SER A 62 -3.54 -7.13 5.00
C SER A 62 -3.94 -8.25 5.96
N LEU A 63 -2.99 -9.06 6.42
CA LEU A 63 -3.27 -10.14 7.37
C LEU A 63 -3.69 -9.61 8.73
N VAL A 64 -3.03 -8.55 9.21
CA VAL A 64 -3.36 -7.93 10.50
C VAL A 64 -4.75 -7.30 10.44
N LEU A 65 -5.03 -6.53 9.39
CA LEU A 65 -6.34 -5.92 9.20
C LEU A 65 -7.46 -6.97 9.10
N ASN A 66 -7.20 -8.06 8.39
CA ASN A 66 -8.18 -9.13 8.23
C ASN A 66 -8.53 -9.79 9.57
N LYS A 67 -7.54 -9.94 10.46
CA LYS A 67 -7.76 -10.48 11.81
C LYS A 67 -8.57 -9.54 12.68
N LEU A 68 -8.41 -8.24 12.50
CA LEU A 68 -9.11 -7.22 13.29
C LEU A 68 -10.52 -6.92 12.80
N ALA A 69 -10.81 -7.21 11.53
CA ALA A 69 -12.10 -6.87 10.92
C ALA A 69 -13.32 -7.36 11.70
N PRO A 70 -13.35 -8.61 12.23
CA PRO A 70 -14.52 -9.07 13.00
C PRO A 70 -14.77 -8.30 14.29
N SER A 71 -13.78 -7.60 14.83
CA SER A 71 -13.90 -6.87 16.11
C SER A 71 -14.40 -5.44 15.96
N VAL A 72 -14.60 -4.95 14.74
CA VAL A 72 -15.11 -3.59 14.49
C VAL A 72 -16.60 -3.63 14.12
N ALA A 73 -17.25 -2.46 14.16
CA ALA A 73 -18.66 -2.34 13.79
C ALA A 73 -18.90 -2.82 12.36
N SER A 74 -20.08 -3.40 12.10
CA SER A 74 -20.38 -4.07 10.83
C SER A 74 -20.21 -3.18 9.59
N ASP A 75 -20.51 -1.90 9.70
CA ASP A 75 -20.33 -0.94 8.59
C ASP A 75 -18.85 -0.68 8.29
N LEU A 76 -17.97 -0.77 9.29
CA LEU A 76 -16.53 -0.64 9.11
C LEU A 76 -15.89 -1.93 8.59
N GLN A 77 -16.47 -3.10 8.91
CA GLN A 77 -15.92 -4.37 8.44
C GLN A 77 -15.82 -4.45 6.93
N SER A 78 -16.87 -4.05 6.22
CA SER A 78 -16.88 -4.10 4.75
C SER A 78 -15.79 -3.19 4.16
N ARG A 79 -15.56 -2.03 4.77
CA ARG A 79 -14.53 -1.09 4.35
C ARG A 79 -13.12 -1.61 4.62
N LEU A 80 -12.92 -2.25 5.77
CA LEU A 80 -11.63 -2.88 6.09
C LEU A 80 -11.34 -4.05 5.14
N ARG A 81 -12.35 -4.85 4.82
CA ARG A 81 -12.18 -5.97 3.88
C ARG A 81 -11.85 -5.49 2.47
N GLU A 82 -12.40 -4.37 2.05
CA GLU A 82 -12.04 -3.75 0.78
C GLU A 82 -10.58 -3.31 0.77
N ILE A 83 -10.11 -2.67 1.85
CA ILE A 83 -8.71 -2.30 2.01
C ILE A 83 -7.82 -3.54 1.98
N VAL A 84 -8.21 -4.61 2.66
CA VAL A 84 -7.46 -5.88 2.67
C VAL A 84 -7.29 -6.43 1.25
N GLU A 85 -8.35 -6.42 0.44
CA GLU A 85 -8.27 -6.91 -0.93
C GLU A 85 -7.29 -6.08 -1.79
N PHE A 86 -7.32 -4.76 -1.67
CA PHE A 86 -6.37 -3.91 -2.38
C PHE A 86 -4.93 -4.14 -1.90
N MET A 87 -4.75 -4.29 -0.59
CA MET A 87 -3.43 -4.54 -0.02
C MET A 87 -2.84 -5.88 -0.46
N LYS A 88 -3.67 -6.91 -0.60
CA LYS A 88 -3.21 -8.21 -1.10
C LYS A 88 -2.63 -8.11 -2.51
N ILE A 89 -3.15 -7.21 -3.33
CA ILE A 89 -2.64 -6.97 -4.67
C ILE A 89 -1.34 -6.16 -4.63
N LEU A 90 -1.26 -5.15 -3.78
CA LEU A 90 -0.12 -4.23 -3.73
C LEU A 90 1.08 -4.78 -2.96
N GLU A 91 0.86 -5.50 -1.88
CA GLU A 91 1.94 -5.95 -0.97
C GLU A 91 3.07 -6.72 -1.65
N PRO A 92 2.81 -7.66 -2.58
CA PRO A 92 3.90 -8.37 -3.24
C PRO A 92 4.87 -7.47 -3.99
N HIS A 93 4.40 -6.32 -4.46
CA HIS A 93 5.22 -5.39 -5.23
C HIS A 93 6.22 -4.60 -4.40
N ILE A 94 6.07 -4.57 -3.07
CA ILE A 94 7.06 -3.92 -2.19
C ILE A 94 8.43 -4.56 -2.38
N ILE A 95 8.47 -5.87 -2.55
CA ILE A 95 9.71 -6.61 -2.79
C ILE A 95 9.95 -6.80 -4.28
N LYS A 96 8.94 -7.27 -5.01
CA LYS A 96 9.05 -7.63 -6.43
C LYS A 96 9.53 -6.45 -7.31
N ALA A 97 9.16 -5.23 -6.98
CA ALA A 97 9.55 -4.05 -7.76
C ALA A 97 11.02 -3.62 -7.55
N ARG A 98 11.72 -4.22 -6.59
CA ARG A 98 13.10 -3.83 -6.23
C ARG A 98 14.15 -4.88 -6.53
N TYR A 99 13.75 -6.11 -6.84
CA TYR A 99 14.67 -7.23 -6.99
C TYR A 99 14.46 -7.92 -8.33
N PRO A 100 15.44 -8.69 -8.81
CA PRO A 100 15.27 -9.47 -10.05
C PRO A 100 14.05 -10.38 -9.97
N ILE A 101 13.34 -10.49 -11.09
CA ILE A 101 12.10 -11.25 -11.19
C ILE A 101 12.34 -12.48 -12.05
N ARG A 102 11.99 -13.67 -11.52
CA ARG A 102 12.09 -14.93 -12.25
C ARG A 102 10.87 -15.09 -13.17
N LYS A 103 11.11 -15.24 -14.47
CA LYS A 103 10.08 -15.53 -15.46
C LYS A 103 10.54 -16.72 -16.28
N GLY A 104 10.04 -17.92 -15.95
CA GLY A 104 10.54 -19.16 -16.53
C GLY A 104 12.00 -19.37 -16.17
N LEU A 105 12.86 -19.54 -17.17
CA LEU A 105 14.30 -19.70 -17.00
C LEU A 105 15.04 -18.35 -16.95
N GLU A 106 14.35 -17.26 -17.24
CA GLU A 106 14.95 -15.93 -17.27
C GLU A 106 14.87 -15.24 -15.92
N LEU A 107 15.90 -14.44 -15.64
CA LEU A 107 15.93 -13.53 -14.49
C LEU A 107 15.93 -12.11 -15.03
N LEU A 108 14.86 -11.38 -14.78
CA LEU A 108 14.64 -10.05 -15.35
C LEU A 108 14.82 -8.94 -14.31
N PRO A 109 15.42 -7.80 -14.69
CA PRO A 109 15.34 -6.62 -13.84
C PRO A 109 13.89 -6.09 -13.82
N PRO A 110 13.46 -5.41 -12.73
CA PRO A 110 12.10 -4.89 -12.66
C PRO A 110 11.70 -4.01 -13.85
N SER A 111 12.64 -3.25 -14.43
CA SER A 111 12.36 -2.40 -15.58
C SER A 111 11.88 -3.14 -16.82
N LYS A 112 12.17 -4.45 -16.93
CA LYS A 112 11.69 -5.28 -18.04
C LYS A 112 10.37 -5.96 -17.75
N PHE A 113 9.95 -5.98 -16.50
CA PHE A 113 8.67 -6.57 -16.09
C PHE A 113 7.57 -5.52 -15.96
N TYR A 114 7.87 -4.40 -15.29
CA TYR A 114 6.88 -3.37 -15.01
C TYR A 114 6.68 -2.44 -16.19
N THR A 115 5.45 -2.44 -16.71
CA THR A 115 5.02 -1.59 -17.81
C THR A 115 4.26 -0.37 -17.28
N LYS A 116 3.98 0.58 -18.17
CA LYS A 116 3.11 1.71 -17.86
C LYS A 116 1.75 1.24 -17.33
N GLU A 117 1.18 0.21 -17.96
CA GLU A 117 -0.13 -0.33 -17.59
C GLU A 117 -0.12 -0.91 -16.17
N ILE A 118 0.93 -1.63 -15.79
CA ILE A 118 1.08 -2.18 -14.45
C ILE A 118 1.23 -1.05 -13.43
N ALA A 119 2.04 -0.04 -13.73
CA ALA A 119 2.24 1.12 -12.86
C ALA A 119 0.95 1.90 -12.66
N GLU A 120 0.20 2.11 -13.74
CA GLU A 120 -1.09 2.80 -13.69
C GLU A 120 -2.10 2.06 -12.83
N LYS A 121 -2.18 0.72 -12.96
CA LYS A 121 -3.05 -0.10 -12.13
C LYS A 121 -2.68 -0.02 -10.64
N ALA A 122 -1.39 -0.10 -10.31
CA ALA A 122 -0.93 0.00 -8.93
C ALA A 122 -1.26 1.37 -8.33
N TYR A 123 -1.00 2.43 -9.06
CA TYR A 123 -1.30 3.79 -8.64
C TYR A 123 -2.80 4.01 -8.46
N ASN A 124 -3.62 3.48 -9.38
CA ASN A 124 -5.08 3.59 -9.29
C ASN A 124 -5.66 2.77 -8.14
N LEU A 125 -5.09 1.60 -7.83
CA LEU A 125 -5.48 0.82 -6.66
C LEU A 125 -5.24 1.61 -5.38
N TRP A 126 -4.09 2.28 -5.27
CA TRP A 126 -3.82 3.16 -4.14
C TRP A 126 -4.85 4.29 -4.08
N GLY A 127 -5.22 4.88 -5.23
CA GLY A 127 -6.26 5.90 -5.30
C GLY A 127 -7.58 5.44 -4.73
N LYS A 128 -7.97 4.17 -4.98
CA LYS A 128 -9.18 3.57 -4.40
C LYS A 128 -9.06 3.38 -2.89
N VAL A 129 -7.92 2.89 -2.42
CA VAL A 129 -7.65 2.74 -0.98
C VAL A 129 -7.76 4.10 -0.29
N ARG A 130 -7.14 5.13 -0.87
CA ARG A 130 -7.16 6.50 -0.35
C ARG A 130 -8.57 7.08 -0.26
N LYS A 131 -9.45 6.74 -1.20
CA LYS A 131 -10.85 7.20 -1.21
C LYS A 131 -11.73 6.43 -0.25
N ASN A 132 -11.24 5.32 0.31
CA ASN A 132 -11.98 4.55 1.29
C ASN A 132 -12.24 5.43 2.52
N LYS A 133 -13.49 5.51 2.97
CA LYS A 133 -13.89 6.40 4.05
C LYS A 133 -13.15 6.16 5.37
N THR A 134 -12.77 4.91 5.64
CA THR A 134 -12.02 4.56 6.85
C THR A 134 -10.65 5.23 6.85
N LEU A 135 -9.94 5.18 5.73
CA LEU A 135 -8.64 5.87 5.60
C LEU A 135 -8.80 7.38 5.54
N ARG A 136 -9.88 7.90 4.94
CA ARG A 136 -10.12 9.35 4.88
C ARG A 136 -10.25 9.97 6.26
N LEU A 137 -10.80 9.24 7.24
CA LEU A 137 -10.88 9.71 8.62
C LEU A 137 -9.50 9.88 9.24
N ILE A 138 -8.50 9.16 8.75
CA ILE A 138 -7.12 9.22 9.23
C ILE A 138 -6.37 10.37 8.55
N PHE A 139 -6.65 10.62 7.26
CA PHE A 139 -5.97 11.65 6.45
C PHE A 139 -6.55 13.06 6.63
N LEU A 140 -7.56 13.20 7.45
CA LEU A 140 -8.14 14.51 7.80
C LEU A 140 -7.54 15.05 9.14
#